data_d636ff800f077c54301c9befb1c18fe4
#
_entry.id   d636ff800f077c54301c9befb1c18fe4
#
_cell.length_a   1.000
_cell.length_b   1.000
_cell.length_c   1.000
_cell.angle_alpha   90.00
_cell.angle_beta   90.00
_cell.angle_gamma   90.00
#
_symmetry.space_group_name_H-M   'P 1'
#
loop_
_entity.id
_entity.type
_entity.pdbx_description
1 polymer ?
#
loop_
_entity_poly.entity_id
_entity_poly.type
_entity_poly.pdbx_seq_one_letter_code
_entity_poly.pdbx_strand_id
1 'polypeptide(L)'
;MASFSALMVYLLKAVFIFTTCFCLVLGYRVLLHPLRKFPGPLLAHLTDCYGTYFALRKDLHLITLRDHRKYGPAIRQGPNKLVFNSAIALRAIHQNERVTKSDLYLCGDKSLRNKSVFVTIDKAAHRSRRKLVGQAISERSMRDFEPVMITQINIFLRQLWASSLAAEPTPVNMSQRCEYLGLDVVGLLSFGYNFDLQTSEKNRFLTRSIAIASWHANVLLQLPLLSWFKTETIMNLSFYKIQMGAYRLLETMIKQRLAIDKDAKHDLYSYVADDLGPGSDQLDQTDLWSEAIFFLQAGGDTTSLCLSATFFYLSRNRRCYERLAEEIRSAFSSGSEIRGGPTLAKCHYLRACIDESLRMSPPAPGTLWREQYQDDKTPEPLIIDGHAIPRGTHFGVNIYALHHNEEYFPDSFSYKPERWINATGDLVPHEAFAAFLVGSRGCAGKAMAYLEASLVLAKTLWYFDFEAAPGKLGEIGMGNKADKNGRDREGEFQIFDIFTATGDGPYLCFHPRGEHWRDLNAAA
;
A
#
# COMPACT_ATOMS: atom_id res chain seq x y z
N MET A 1 -20.58 -57.12 12.92
CA MET A 1 -21.61 -56.49 12.05
C MET A 1 -22.45 -55.43 12.78
N ALA A 2 -22.96 -55.70 13.98
CA ALA A 2 -23.79 -54.71 14.72
C ALA A 2 -23.08 -53.38 15.06
N SER A 3 -21.77 -53.39 15.35
CA SER A 3 -20.99 -52.19 15.66
C SER A 3 -20.78 -51.27 14.41
N PHE A 4 -20.64 -51.84 13.22
CA PHE A 4 -20.46 -51.10 11.97
C PHE A 4 -21.77 -50.39 11.51
N SER A 5 -22.91 -51.09 11.67
CA SER A 5 -24.21 -50.49 11.35
C SER A 5 -24.57 -49.34 12.31
N ALA A 6 -24.25 -49.49 13.60
CA ALA A 6 -24.44 -48.39 14.57
C ALA A 6 -23.57 -47.17 14.24
N LEU A 7 -22.29 -47.37 13.90
CA LEU A 7 -21.39 -46.27 13.50
C LEU A 7 -21.90 -45.54 12.26
N MET A 8 -22.38 -46.26 11.25
CA MET A 8 -22.94 -45.69 10.05
C MET A 8 -24.20 -44.85 10.33
N VAL A 9 -25.08 -45.30 11.22
CA VAL A 9 -26.28 -44.54 11.64
C VAL A 9 -25.88 -43.24 12.38
N TYR A 10 -24.87 -43.30 13.26
CA TYR A 10 -24.37 -42.09 13.91
C TYR A 10 -23.74 -41.10 12.92
N LEU A 11 -22.99 -41.59 11.95
CA LEU A 11 -22.40 -40.77 10.87
C LEU A 11 -23.49 -40.08 10.05
N LEU A 12 -24.53 -40.81 9.62
CA LEU A 12 -25.67 -40.28 8.88
C LEU A 12 -26.43 -39.20 9.67
N LYS A 13 -26.66 -39.44 10.98
CA LYS A 13 -27.27 -38.44 11.86
C LYS A 13 -26.38 -37.19 12.00
N ALA A 14 -25.08 -37.35 12.17
CA ALA A 14 -24.15 -36.21 12.24
C ALA A 14 -24.13 -35.40 10.95
N VAL A 15 -24.10 -36.06 9.78
CA VAL A 15 -24.17 -35.38 8.47
C VAL A 15 -25.50 -34.66 8.31
N PHE A 16 -26.63 -35.29 8.68
CA PHE A 16 -27.95 -34.67 8.61
C PHE A 16 -28.03 -33.41 9.49
N ILE A 17 -27.57 -33.52 10.76
CA ILE A 17 -27.56 -32.36 11.67
C ILE A 17 -26.68 -31.24 11.11
N PHE A 18 -25.47 -31.59 10.66
CA PHE A 18 -24.54 -30.63 10.07
C PHE A 18 -25.16 -29.91 8.85
N THR A 19 -25.77 -30.69 7.92
CA THR A 19 -26.40 -30.13 6.73
C THR A 19 -27.58 -29.23 7.08
N THR A 20 -28.41 -29.64 8.05
CA THR A 20 -29.53 -28.84 8.51
C THR A 20 -29.06 -27.53 9.15
N CYS A 21 -28.08 -27.57 10.06
CA CYS A 21 -27.50 -26.38 10.69
C CYS A 21 -26.87 -25.46 9.62
N PHE A 22 -26.16 -26.03 8.65
CA PHE A 22 -25.56 -25.29 7.56
C PHE A 22 -26.61 -24.56 6.73
N CYS A 23 -27.70 -25.24 6.32
CA CYS A 23 -28.81 -24.64 5.58
C CYS A 23 -29.52 -23.54 6.40
N LEU A 24 -29.70 -23.73 7.70
CA LEU A 24 -30.30 -22.71 8.59
C LEU A 24 -29.42 -21.47 8.67
N VAL A 25 -28.09 -21.62 8.80
CA VAL A 25 -27.14 -20.49 8.81
C VAL A 25 -27.17 -19.75 7.47
N LEU A 26 -27.18 -20.45 6.34
CA LEU A 26 -27.29 -19.83 5.03
C LEU A 26 -28.62 -19.08 4.85
N GLY A 27 -29.73 -19.73 5.26
CA GLY A 27 -31.06 -19.10 5.24
C GLY A 27 -31.11 -17.82 6.11
N TYR A 28 -30.57 -17.90 7.33
CA TYR A 28 -30.46 -16.73 8.20
C TYR A 28 -29.66 -15.60 7.53
N ARG A 29 -28.49 -15.90 6.96
CA ARG A 29 -27.61 -14.90 6.30
C ARG A 29 -28.28 -14.15 5.16
N VAL A 30 -29.18 -14.81 4.41
CA VAL A 30 -29.90 -14.19 3.28
C VAL A 30 -31.18 -13.50 3.73
N LEU A 31 -32.00 -14.15 4.59
CA LEU A 31 -33.39 -13.74 4.84
C LEU A 31 -33.56 -12.89 6.11
N LEU A 32 -32.77 -13.17 7.16
CA LEU A 32 -32.99 -12.58 8.48
C LEU A 32 -31.84 -11.72 8.99
N HIS A 33 -30.68 -11.75 8.32
CA HIS A 33 -29.51 -11.00 8.76
C HIS A 33 -29.76 -9.49 8.75
N PRO A 34 -29.26 -8.71 9.76
CA PRO A 34 -29.42 -7.25 9.79
C PRO A 34 -28.93 -6.53 8.54
N LEU A 35 -27.90 -7.07 7.86
CA LEU A 35 -27.35 -6.53 6.62
C LEU A 35 -28.09 -6.98 5.35
N ARG A 36 -29.22 -7.69 5.44
CA ARG A 36 -29.97 -8.22 4.27
C ARG A 36 -30.42 -7.12 3.30
N LYS A 37 -30.61 -5.91 3.79
CA LYS A 37 -31.04 -4.75 2.99
C LYS A 37 -29.96 -4.17 2.08
N PHE A 38 -28.70 -4.48 2.36
CA PHE A 38 -27.59 -4.02 1.53
C PHE A 38 -27.42 -4.95 0.34
N PRO A 39 -27.40 -4.39 -0.88
CA PRO A 39 -27.21 -5.20 -2.09
C PRO A 39 -25.78 -5.75 -2.18
N GLY A 40 -25.59 -6.78 -3.00
CA GLY A 40 -24.28 -7.37 -3.22
C GLY A 40 -24.36 -8.73 -3.89
N PRO A 41 -23.22 -9.35 -4.21
CA PRO A 41 -23.19 -10.71 -4.76
C PRO A 41 -23.75 -11.72 -3.76
N LEU A 42 -24.63 -12.63 -4.22
CA LEU A 42 -25.25 -13.62 -3.34
C LEU A 42 -24.22 -14.48 -2.59
N LEU A 43 -23.12 -14.89 -3.25
CA LEU A 43 -22.04 -15.62 -2.60
C LEU A 43 -21.39 -14.83 -1.46
N ALA A 44 -21.27 -13.50 -1.59
CA ALA A 44 -20.76 -12.66 -0.53
C ALA A 44 -21.71 -12.59 0.68
N HIS A 45 -23.04 -12.64 0.45
CA HIS A 45 -24.00 -12.72 1.56
C HIS A 45 -23.85 -14.05 2.34
N LEU A 46 -23.49 -15.12 1.65
CA LEU A 46 -23.40 -16.47 2.21
C LEU A 46 -22.06 -16.74 2.91
N THR A 47 -20.96 -16.23 2.36
CA THR A 47 -19.61 -16.60 2.82
C THR A 47 -18.56 -15.54 2.52
N ASP A 48 -17.53 -15.48 3.37
CA ASP A 48 -16.32 -14.67 3.13
C ASP A 48 -15.43 -15.24 2.01
N CYS A 49 -15.69 -16.48 1.55
CA CYS A 49 -14.94 -17.09 0.45
C CYS A 49 -15.01 -16.28 -0.85
N TYR A 50 -16.07 -15.45 -1.03
CA TYR A 50 -16.14 -14.54 -2.18
C TYR A 50 -14.95 -13.58 -2.23
N GLY A 51 -14.75 -12.79 -1.17
CA GLY A 51 -13.62 -11.87 -1.08
C GLY A 51 -12.28 -12.59 -1.07
N THR A 52 -12.20 -13.75 -0.40
CA THR A 52 -10.99 -14.58 -0.32
C THR A 52 -10.54 -15.08 -1.69
N TYR A 53 -11.47 -15.55 -2.52
CA TYR A 53 -11.15 -16.01 -3.88
C TYR A 53 -10.48 -14.92 -4.72
N PHE A 54 -11.01 -13.70 -4.67
CA PHE A 54 -10.43 -12.59 -5.43
C PHE A 54 -9.15 -12.03 -4.78
N ALA A 55 -9.00 -12.12 -3.46
CA ALA A 55 -7.73 -11.80 -2.79
C ALA A 55 -6.63 -12.79 -3.16
N LEU A 56 -6.93 -14.09 -3.26
CA LEU A 56 -5.99 -15.10 -3.77
C LEU A 56 -5.55 -14.79 -5.20
N ARG A 57 -6.45 -14.31 -6.04
CA ARG A 57 -6.18 -13.87 -7.43
C ARG A 57 -5.54 -12.49 -7.52
N LYS A 58 -5.45 -11.75 -6.43
CA LYS A 58 -4.95 -10.35 -6.38
C LYS A 58 -5.82 -9.35 -7.17
N ASP A 59 -7.10 -9.67 -7.36
CA ASP A 59 -8.05 -8.92 -8.20
C ASP A 59 -9.18 -8.26 -7.37
N LEU A 60 -9.10 -8.28 -6.03
CA LEU A 60 -10.21 -7.89 -5.17
C LEU A 60 -10.64 -6.42 -5.40
N HIS A 61 -9.71 -5.51 -5.65
CA HIS A 61 -9.99 -4.11 -5.95
C HIS A 61 -10.83 -3.94 -7.24
N LEU A 62 -10.51 -4.70 -8.30
CA LEU A 62 -11.25 -4.66 -9.58
C LEU A 62 -12.68 -5.17 -9.41
N ILE A 63 -12.82 -6.28 -8.68
CA ILE A 63 -14.12 -6.88 -8.42
C ILE A 63 -14.97 -5.98 -7.54
N THR A 64 -14.37 -5.31 -6.55
CA THR A 64 -15.08 -4.35 -5.70
C THR A 64 -15.61 -3.17 -6.52
N LEU A 65 -14.81 -2.61 -7.43
CA LEU A 65 -15.27 -1.57 -8.35
C LEU A 65 -16.43 -2.07 -9.24
N ARG A 66 -16.29 -3.27 -9.81
CA ARG A 66 -17.37 -3.90 -10.61
C ARG A 66 -18.64 -4.05 -9.80
N ASP A 67 -18.53 -4.50 -8.56
CA ASP A 67 -19.68 -4.73 -7.68
C ASP A 67 -20.35 -3.41 -7.31
N HIS A 68 -19.60 -2.33 -7.05
CA HIS A 68 -20.16 -0.99 -6.84
C HIS A 68 -20.90 -0.47 -8.07
N ARG A 69 -20.36 -0.67 -9.28
CA ARG A 69 -21.04 -0.29 -10.53
C ARG A 69 -22.35 -1.03 -10.74
N LYS A 70 -22.43 -2.27 -10.27
CA LYS A 70 -23.62 -3.12 -10.41
C LYS A 70 -24.66 -2.90 -9.32
N TYR A 71 -24.21 -2.74 -8.08
CA TYR A 71 -25.08 -2.79 -6.90
C TYR A 71 -25.24 -1.45 -6.18
N GLY A 72 -24.46 -0.43 -6.54
CA GLY A 72 -24.53 0.90 -5.95
C GLY A 72 -23.43 1.22 -4.94
N PRO A 73 -23.52 2.40 -4.26
CA PRO A 73 -22.43 2.94 -3.46
C PRO A 73 -22.20 2.21 -2.13
N ALA A 74 -23.17 1.45 -1.62
CA ALA A 74 -23.04 0.67 -0.39
C ALA A 74 -23.36 -0.80 -0.67
N ILE A 75 -22.36 -1.68 -0.58
CA ILE A 75 -22.49 -3.10 -0.92
C ILE A 75 -22.11 -4.00 0.24
N ARG A 76 -22.76 -5.18 0.31
CA ARG A 76 -22.41 -6.26 1.23
C ARG A 76 -21.44 -7.22 0.55
N GLN A 77 -20.17 -7.17 0.96
CA GLN A 77 -19.06 -7.93 0.37
C GLN A 77 -18.67 -9.17 1.20
N GLY A 78 -19.32 -9.39 2.32
CA GLY A 78 -19.17 -10.57 3.17
C GLY A 78 -20.37 -10.68 4.12
N PRO A 79 -20.53 -11.82 4.84
CA PRO A 79 -21.65 -11.97 5.77
C PRO A 79 -21.80 -10.79 6.74
N ASN A 80 -20.70 -10.27 7.28
CA ASN A 80 -20.65 -9.14 8.20
C ASN A 80 -19.79 -7.96 7.67
N LYS A 81 -19.63 -7.83 6.34
CA LYS A 81 -18.76 -6.82 5.72
C LYS A 81 -19.53 -5.91 4.79
N LEU A 82 -19.39 -4.60 5.01
CA LEU A 82 -19.93 -3.54 4.14
C LEU A 82 -18.81 -2.73 3.53
N VAL A 83 -18.92 -2.46 2.23
CA VAL A 83 -17.97 -1.58 1.52
C VAL A 83 -18.74 -0.42 0.92
N PHE A 84 -18.20 0.78 1.11
CA PHE A 84 -18.77 2.03 0.62
C PHE A 84 -17.90 2.61 -0.50
N ASN A 85 -18.54 3.37 -1.38
CA ASN A 85 -17.89 4.09 -2.49
C ASN A 85 -18.38 5.54 -2.52
N SER A 86 -18.15 6.28 -1.44
CA SER A 86 -18.48 7.71 -1.35
C SER A 86 -17.50 8.46 -0.47
N ALA A 87 -17.28 9.75 -0.77
CA ALA A 87 -16.46 10.65 0.04
C ALA A 87 -17.12 10.94 1.41
N ILE A 88 -18.45 10.89 1.48
CA ILE A 88 -19.21 11.03 2.74
C ILE A 88 -18.89 9.86 3.66
N ALA A 89 -18.96 8.62 3.15
CA ALA A 89 -18.61 7.44 3.94
C ALA A 89 -17.13 7.46 4.35
N LEU A 90 -16.22 7.90 3.49
CA LEU A 90 -14.80 8.04 3.82
C LEU A 90 -14.60 8.88 5.08
N ARG A 91 -15.22 10.07 5.14
CA ARG A 91 -15.14 10.96 6.31
C ARG A 91 -15.87 10.38 7.52
N ALA A 92 -17.09 9.89 7.33
CA ALA A 92 -17.91 9.33 8.41
C ALA A 92 -17.28 8.10 9.08
N ILE A 93 -16.43 7.36 8.36
CA ILE A 93 -15.72 6.19 8.87
C ILE A 93 -14.38 6.59 9.53
N HIS A 94 -13.56 7.39 8.85
CA HIS A 94 -12.17 7.59 9.27
C HIS A 94 -11.94 8.78 10.19
N GLN A 95 -12.91 9.69 10.32
CA GLN A 95 -12.85 10.85 11.23
C GLN A 95 -13.79 10.70 12.43
N ASN A 96 -14.45 9.54 12.61
CA ASN A 96 -15.44 9.31 13.65
C ASN A 96 -14.82 8.69 14.90
N GLU A 97 -15.03 9.34 16.04
CA GLU A 97 -14.55 8.88 17.35
C GLU A 97 -15.18 7.55 17.81
N ARG A 98 -16.35 7.19 17.30
CA ARG A 98 -17.06 5.94 17.61
C ARG A 98 -16.51 4.74 16.82
N VAL A 99 -15.61 5.00 15.86
CA VAL A 99 -15.04 4.00 14.95
C VAL A 99 -13.59 3.71 15.31
N THR A 100 -13.22 2.44 15.22
CA THR A 100 -11.85 1.99 15.40
C THR A 100 -11.40 1.08 14.26
N LYS A 101 -10.14 0.68 14.26
CA LYS A 101 -9.61 -0.33 13.35
C LYS A 101 -10.27 -1.68 13.64
N SER A 102 -10.64 -2.41 12.59
CA SER A 102 -11.29 -3.71 12.71
C SER A 102 -10.35 -4.76 13.33
N ASP A 103 -10.92 -5.68 14.10
CA ASP A 103 -10.20 -6.83 14.66
C ASP A 103 -9.74 -7.84 13.58
N LEU A 104 -10.25 -7.73 12.35
CA LEU A 104 -9.76 -8.49 11.20
C LEU A 104 -8.24 -8.37 11.04
N TYR A 105 -7.64 -7.23 11.40
CA TYR A 105 -6.19 -7.02 11.32
C TYR A 105 -5.38 -7.86 12.31
N LEU A 106 -6.00 -8.47 13.28
CA LEU A 106 -5.35 -9.44 14.15
C LEU A 106 -5.16 -10.79 13.45
N CYS A 107 -5.80 -10.99 12.29
CA CYS A 107 -5.74 -12.22 11.50
C CYS A 107 -5.97 -13.49 12.35
N GLY A 108 -6.87 -13.39 13.37
CA GLY A 108 -7.14 -14.47 14.32
C GLY A 108 -6.12 -14.62 15.46
N ASP A 109 -4.98 -13.97 15.41
CA ASP A 109 -3.97 -14.01 16.48
C ASP A 109 -4.08 -12.77 17.39
N LYS A 110 -4.72 -12.96 18.55
CA LYS A 110 -4.86 -11.91 19.56
C LYS A 110 -3.52 -11.51 20.21
N SER A 111 -2.46 -12.32 20.04
CA SER A 111 -1.12 -11.99 20.54
C SER A 111 -0.49 -10.81 19.76
N LEU A 112 -0.99 -10.51 18.56
CA LEU A 112 -0.59 -9.34 17.77
C LEU A 112 -1.19 -8.01 18.27
N ARG A 113 -2.02 -8.03 19.31
CA ARG A 113 -2.48 -6.78 19.94
C ARG A 113 -1.28 -5.92 20.33
N ASN A 114 -1.31 -4.65 19.85
CA ASN A 114 -0.33 -3.62 20.20
C ASN A 114 1.14 -3.88 19.78
N LYS A 115 1.39 -4.77 18.83
CA LYS A 115 2.77 -5.07 18.38
C LYS A 115 3.35 -4.09 17.36
N SER A 116 2.51 -3.38 16.59
CA SER A 116 2.97 -2.27 15.73
C SER A 116 1.93 -1.16 15.67
N VAL A 117 2.36 0.05 15.30
CA VAL A 117 1.44 1.19 15.13
C VAL A 117 0.31 0.87 14.15
N PHE A 118 0.59 0.01 13.17
CA PHE A 118 -0.40 -0.36 12.16
C PHE A 118 -1.48 -1.28 12.71
N VAL A 119 -1.14 -2.37 13.42
CA VAL A 119 -2.12 -3.36 13.89
C VAL A 119 -2.78 -2.97 15.22
N THR A 120 -2.27 -1.98 15.92
CA THR A 120 -2.83 -1.51 17.20
C THR A 120 -4.26 -1.02 17.05
N ILE A 121 -5.21 -1.72 17.68
CA ILE A 121 -6.65 -1.39 17.65
C ILE A 121 -6.99 -0.34 18.71
N ASP A 122 -6.45 -0.50 19.92
CA ASP A 122 -6.68 0.44 21.03
C ASP A 122 -6.27 1.86 20.64
N LYS A 123 -7.15 2.83 20.94
CA LYS A 123 -6.96 4.22 20.51
C LYS A 123 -5.86 4.94 21.30
N ALA A 124 -5.73 4.65 22.60
CA ALA A 124 -4.74 5.31 23.44
C ALA A 124 -3.34 4.80 23.12
N ALA A 125 -3.17 3.46 23.03
CA ALA A 125 -1.93 2.84 22.61
C ALA A 125 -1.51 3.27 21.21
N HIS A 126 -2.45 3.33 20.25
CA HIS A 126 -2.16 3.85 18.91
C HIS A 126 -1.70 5.31 18.94
N ARG A 127 -2.35 6.17 19.73
CA ARG A 127 -1.99 7.60 19.83
C ARG A 127 -0.56 7.77 20.35
N SER A 128 -0.18 6.98 21.37
CA SER A 128 1.19 7.00 21.91
C SER A 128 2.20 6.57 20.85
N ARG A 129 2.02 5.40 20.21
CA ARG A 129 2.92 4.92 19.15
C ARG A 129 2.98 5.88 17.95
N ARG A 130 1.84 6.45 17.57
CA ARG A 130 1.76 7.43 16.47
C ARG A 130 2.54 8.70 16.76
N LYS A 131 2.59 9.14 18.02
CA LYS A 131 3.38 10.30 18.45
C LYS A 131 4.87 10.04 18.25
N LEU A 132 5.37 8.86 18.63
CA LEU A 132 6.78 8.46 18.46
C LEU A 132 7.15 8.41 16.97
N VAL A 133 6.38 7.70 16.16
CA VAL A 133 6.58 7.64 14.71
C VAL A 133 6.55 9.05 14.10
N GLY A 134 5.61 9.91 14.54
CA GLY A 134 5.48 11.28 14.04
C GLY A 134 6.70 12.16 14.34
N GLN A 135 7.41 11.93 15.44
CA GLN A 135 8.66 12.64 15.74
C GLN A 135 9.76 12.28 14.73
N ALA A 136 9.91 10.99 14.44
CA ALA A 136 10.93 10.48 13.53
C ALA A 136 10.75 10.91 12.07
N ILE A 137 9.50 11.17 11.65
CA ILE A 137 9.17 11.63 10.28
C ILE A 137 8.66 13.07 10.28
N SER A 138 9.03 13.86 11.28
CA SER A 138 8.78 15.31 11.32
C SER A 138 9.52 16.04 10.20
N GLU A 139 9.10 17.26 9.87
CA GLU A 139 9.82 18.08 8.87
C GLU A 139 11.30 18.27 9.21
N ARG A 140 11.64 18.41 10.49
CA ARG A 140 13.02 18.52 10.94
C ARG A 140 13.80 17.25 10.65
N SER A 141 13.30 16.09 11.10
CA SER A 141 13.94 14.80 10.86
C SER A 141 14.08 14.49 9.36
N MET A 142 13.08 14.89 8.55
CA MET A 142 13.15 14.71 7.11
C MET A 142 14.22 15.58 6.45
N ARG A 143 14.43 16.81 6.92
CA ARG A 143 15.54 17.66 6.45
C ARG A 143 16.91 17.05 6.80
N ASP A 144 17.03 16.49 8.00
CA ASP A 144 18.28 15.85 8.46
C ASP A 144 18.56 14.55 7.68
N PHE A 145 17.50 13.82 7.26
CA PHE A 145 17.61 12.58 6.49
C PHE A 145 17.73 12.82 4.98
N GLU A 146 17.30 13.95 4.45
CA GLU A 146 17.29 14.25 3.00
C GLU A 146 18.64 14.01 2.31
N PRO A 147 19.82 14.36 2.87
CA PRO A 147 21.12 14.06 2.25
C PRO A 147 21.33 12.55 2.02
N VAL A 148 20.89 11.71 2.96
CA VAL A 148 20.97 10.25 2.85
C VAL A 148 20.05 9.75 1.71
N MET A 149 18.83 10.27 1.65
CA MET A 149 17.88 9.98 0.58
C MET A 149 18.43 10.38 -0.80
N ILE A 150 19.01 11.58 -0.92
CA ILE A 150 19.65 12.06 -2.16
C ILE A 150 20.80 11.14 -2.57
N THR A 151 21.59 10.63 -1.63
CA THR A 151 22.65 9.67 -1.93
C THR A 151 22.09 8.41 -2.57
N GLN A 152 21.00 7.84 -2.03
CA GLN A 152 20.34 6.67 -2.62
C GLN A 152 19.72 6.99 -4.00
N ILE A 153 19.13 8.17 -4.17
CA ILE A 153 18.61 8.63 -5.45
C ILE A 153 19.74 8.78 -6.48
N ASN A 154 20.91 9.28 -6.08
CA ASN A 154 22.05 9.38 -6.98
C ASN A 154 22.57 8.00 -7.40
N ILE A 155 22.51 6.98 -6.54
CA ILE A 155 22.80 5.59 -6.92
C ILE A 155 21.78 5.12 -7.97
N PHE A 156 20.49 5.36 -7.74
CA PHE A 156 19.43 5.05 -8.71
C PHE A 156 19.71 5.69 -10.08
N LEU A 157 20.02 6.98 -10.11
CA LEU A 157 20.31 7.71 -11.36
C LEU A 157 21.57 7.16 -12.07
N ARG A 158 22.61 6.78 -11.33
CA ARG A 158 23.80 6.10 -11.90
C ARG A 158 23.45 4.76 -12.52
N GLN A 159 22.51 4.00 -11.97
CA GLN A 159 22.03 2.75 -12.58
C GLN A 159 21.24 3.02 -13.87
N LEU A 160 20.46 4.10 -13.94
CA LEU A 160 19.78 4.52 -15.17
C LEU A 160 20.80 4.98 -16.23
N TRP A 161 21.81 5.74 -15.82
CA TRP A 161 22.89 6.14 -16.72
C TRP A 161 23.66 4.93 -17.26
N ALA A 162 23.99 3.96 -16.42
CA ALA A 162 24.67 2.74 -16.86
C ALA A 162 23.86 1.97 -17.93
N SER A 163 22.52 1.99 -17.84
CA SER A 163 21.64 1.34 -18.83
C SER A 163 21.64 2.06 -20.19
N SER A 164 22.08 3.32 -20.24
CA SER A 164 22.08 4.17 -21.46
C SER A 164 23.42 4.17 -22.20
N LEU A 165 24.45 3.47 -21.69
CA LEU A 165 25.80 3.50 -22.26
C LEU A 165 25.98 2.64 -23.52
N ALA A 166 25.11 1.68 -23.77
CA ALA A 166 25.14 0.86 -24.99
C ALA A 166 24.67 1.68 -26.19
N ALA A 167 25.04 1.24 -27.40
CA ALA A 167 24.60 1.88 -28.66
C ALA A 167 23.07 1.94 -28.76
N GLU A 168 22.39 0.92 -28.25
CA GLU A 168 20.96 0.91 -27.97
C GLU A 168 20.76 0.83 -26.44
N PRO A 169 19.99 1.77 -25.83
CA PRO A 169 19.75 1.74 -24.39
C PRO A 169 19.12 0.44 -23.94
N THR A 170 19.65 -0.15 -22.88
CA THR A 170 19.08 -1.37 -22.27
C THR A 170 17.80 -1.01 -21.53
N PRO A 171 16.64 -1.61 -21.87
CA PRO A 171 15.39 -1.34 -21.17
C PRO A 171 15.45 -1.67 -19.67
N VAL A 172 14.96 -0.78 -18.83
CA VAL A 172 14.99 -0.89 -17.37
C VAL A 172 13.58 -1.15 -16.85
N ASN A 173 13.40 -2.20 -16.04
CA ASN A 173 12.15 -2.43 -15.29
C ASN A 173 12.04 -1.45 -14.13
N MET A 174 11.14 -0.47 -14.24
CA MET A 174 11.00 0.57 -13.23
C MET A 174 10.38 0.07 -11.93
N SER A 175 9.49 -0.93 -11.95
CA SER A 175 8.97 -1.52 -10.71
C SER A 175 10.10 -2.06 -9.84
N GLN A 176 11.00 -2.84 -10.41
CA GLN A 176 12.15 -3.39 -9.68
C GLN A 176 13.12 -2.30 -9.21
N ARG A 177 13.43 -1.34 -10.06
CA ARG A 177 14.37 -0.25 -9.70
C ARG A 177 13.83 0.63 -8.59
N CYS A 178 12.56 1.00 -8.66
CA CYS A 178 11.92 1.79 -7.61
C CYS A 178 11.79 1.00 -6.30
N GLU A 179 11.51 -0.32 -6.37
CA GLU A 179 11.42 -1.18 -5.19
C GLU A 179 12.78 -1.29 -4.47
N TYR A 180 13.87 -1.44 -5.20
CA TYR A 180 15.22 -1.47 -4.61
C TYR A 180 15.58 -0.13 -3.97
N LEU A 181 15.28 1.00 -4.64
CA LEU A 181 15.48 2.33 -4.08
C LEU A 181 14.66 2.52 -2.78
N GLY A 182 13.34 2.27 -2.82
CA GLY A 182 12.47 2.48 -1.67
C GLY A 182 12.87 1.66 -0.45
N LEU A 183 13.28 0.39 -0.64
CA LEU A 183 13.77 -0.45 0.46
C LEU A 183 15.12 -0.01 1.01
N ASP A 184 16.07 0.42 0.16
CA ASP A 184 17.35 0.97 0.62
C ASP A 184 17.14 2.28 1.40
N VAL A 185 16.25 3.17 0.93
CA VAL A 185 15.90 4.42 1.63
C VAL A 185 15.24 4.12 2.98
N VAL A 186 14.23 3.25 3.03
CA VAL A 186 13.51 2.97 4.28
C VAL A 186 14.35 2.19 5.28
N GLY A 187 15.27 1.32 4.84
CA GLY A 187 16.22 0.62 5.70
C GLY A 187 17.15 1.58 6.42
N LEU A 188 17.67 2.57 5.70
CA LEU A 188 18.51 3.63 6.26
C LEU A 188 17.72 4.55 7.21
N LEU A 189 16.50 4.95 6.84
CA LEU A 189 15.64 5.80 7.67
C LEU A 189 15.21 5.11 8.95
N SER A 190 14.87 3.82 8.88
CA SER A 190 14.28 3.11 10.03
C SER A 190 15.33 2.65 11.04
N PHE A 191 16.43 2.09 10.55
CA PHE A 191 17.46 1.42 11.38
C PHE A 191 18.89 1.75 10.97
N GLY A 192 19.10 2.77 10.14
CA GLY A 192 20.41 3.12 9.64
C GLY A 192 21.13 1.96 8.92
N TYR A 193 20.37 1.02 8.33
CA TYR A 193 20.88 -0.18 7.68
C TYR A 193 20.73 -0.08 6.16
N ASN A 194 21.81 -0.25 5.43
CA ASN A 194 21.81 -0.30 3.97
C ASN A 194 21.66 -1.76 3.50
N PHE A 195 20.59 -2.06 2.76
CA PHE A 195 20.37 -3.39 2.18
C PHE A 195 21.17 -3.62 0.90
N ASP A 196 21.65 -2.55 0.27
CA ASP A 196 22.40 -2.55 -1.01
C ASP A 196 21.63 -3.19 -2.18
N LEU A 197 20.30 -3.13 -2.19
CA LEU A 197 19.48 -3.79 -3.21
C LEU A 197 19.70 -3.20 -4.61
N GLN A 198 20.00 -1.91 -4.69
CA GLN A 198 20.25 -1.22 -5.95
C GLN A 198 21.53 -1.73 -6.64
N THR A 199 22.55 -2.09 -5.85
CA THR A 199 23.90 -2.41 -6.35
C THR A 199 24.27 -3.88 -6.23
N SER A 200 23.59 -4.66 -5.38
CA SER A 200 23.87 -6.05 -5.10
C SER A 200 22.62 -6.93 -5.18
N GLU A 201 22.77 -8.12 -5.75
CA GLU A 201 21.69 -9.11 -5.81
C GLU A 201 21.47 -9.87 -4.50
N LYS A 202 22.43 -9.82 -3.59
CA LYS A 202 22.49 -10.64 -2.37
C LYS A 202 21.21 -10.62 -1.55
N ASN A 203 20.63 -9.43 -1.35
CA ASN A 203 19.47 -9.23 -0.48
C ASN A 203 18.14 -9.03 -1.24
N ARG A 204 18.13 -9.12 -2.58
CA ARG A 204 16.92 -8.89 -3.41
C ARG A 204 15.78 -9.87 -3.14
N PHE A 205 16.04 -11.02 -2.50
CA PHE A 205 15.00 -11.94 -2.05
C PHE A 205 14.05 -11.29 -1.02
N LEU A 206 14.46 -10.20 -0.36
CA LEU A 206 13.65 -9.45 0.61
C LEU A 206 12.36 -8.93 -0.03
N THR A 207 12.41 -8.40 -1.25
CA THR A 207 11.23 -7.90 -1.98
C THR A 207 10.17 -8.99 -2.13
N ARG A 208 10.61 -10.17 -2.57
CA ARG A 208 9.71 -11.32 -2.72
C ARG A 208 9.15 -11.81 -1.37
N SER A 209 9.96 -11.75 -0.32
CA SER A 209 9.49 -12.12 1.04
C SER A 209 8.38 -11.19 1.52
N ILE A 210 8.55 -9.88 1.35
CA ILE A 210 7.56 -8.88 1.72
C ILE A 210 6.27 -9.09 0.91
N ALA A 211 6.37 -9.28 -0.40
CA ALA A 211 5.20 -9.52 -1.26
C ALA A 211 4.42 -10.78 -0.87
N ILE A 212 5.10 -11.88 -0.51
CA ILE A 212 4.46 -13.11 -0.03
C ILE A 212 3.73 -12.86 1.30
N ALA A 213 4.37 -12.18 2.25
CA ALA A 213 3.77 -11.87 3.54
C ALA A 213 2.55 -10.95 3.40
N SER A 214 2.64 -9.93 2.56
CA SER A 214 1.54 -9.01 2.24
C SER A 214 0.35 -9.73 1.63
N TRP A 215 0.59 -10.58 0.62
CA TRP A 215 -0.44 -11.37 -0.02
C TRP A 215 -1.16 -12.29 0.96
N HIS A 216 -0.40 -12.99 1.81
CA HIS A 216 -0.98 -13.86 2.83
C HIS A 216 -1.83 -13.07 3.83
N ALA A 217 -1.34 -11.92 4.31
CA ALA A 217 -2.10 -11.05 5.19
C ALA A 217 -3.41 -10.57 4.54
N ASN A 218 -3.39 -10.19 3.24
CA ASN A 218 -4.59 -9.79 2.52
C ASN A 218 -5.63 -10.90 2.44
N VAL A 219 -5.20 -12.15 2.21
CA VAL A 219 -6.08 -13.32 2.19
C VAL A 219 -6.70 -13.57 3.58
N LEU A 220 -5.89 -13.48 4.65
CA LEU A 220 -6.37 -13.65 6.02
C LEU A 220 -7.36 -12.57 6.45
N LEU A 221 -7.19 -11.32 5.98
CA LEU A 221 -8.16 -10.23 6.21
C LEU A 221 -9.54 -10.55 5.60
N GLN A 222 -9.57 -11.29 4.49
CA GLN A 222 -10.83 -11.69 3.90
C GLN A 222 -11.47 -12.87 4.62
N LEU A 223 -10.69 -13.86 5.08
CA LEU A 223 -11.19 -15.04 5.79
C LEU A 223 -10.30 -15.36 7.01
N PRO A 224 -10.50 -14.70 8.16
CA PRO A 224 -9.69 -14.92 9.37
C PRO A 224 -9.69 -16.35 9.88
N LEU A 225 -10.74 -17.14 9.59
CA LEU A 225 -10.81 -18.56 9.94
C LEU A 225 -9.63 -19.38 9.37
N LEU A 226 -9.00 -18.94 8.29
CA LEU A 226 -7.82 -19.62 7.74
C LEU A 226 -6.64 -19.64 8.70
N SER A 227 -6.54 -18.69 9.62
CA SER A 227 -5.48 -18.66 10.63
C SER A 227 -5.54 -19.89 11.58
N TRP A 228 -6.75 -20.41 11.83
CA TRP A 228 -6.93 -21.62 12.67
C TRP A 228 -6.29 -22.87 12.06
N PHE A 229 -6.15 -22.91 10.74
CA PHE A 229 -5.49 -24.01 10.03
C PHE A 229 -3.97 -23.83 9.94
N LYS A 230 -3.39 -22.89 10.72
CA LYS A 230 -1.95 -22.59 10.73
C LYS A 230 -1.39 -22.40 9.30
N THR A 231 -2.14 -21.65 8.46
CA THR A 231 -1.75 -21.39 7.06
C THR A 231 -0.40 -20.71 6.97
N GLU A 232 0.02 -19.96 7.99
CA GLU A 232 1.38 -19.43 8.12
C GLU A 232 2.44 -20.54 8.11
N THR A 233 2.20 -21.65 8.81
CA THR A 233 3.13 -22.78 8.82
C THR A 233 3.23 -23.42 7.44
N ILE A 234 2.11 -23.58 6.74
CA ILE A 234 2.08 -24.11 5.37
C ILE A 234 2.83 -23.16 4.42
N MET A 235 2.58 -21.87 4.52
CA MET A 235 3.25 -20.83 3.73
C MET A 235 4.77 -20.82 4.04
N ASN A 236 5.14 -20.86 5.32
CA ASN A 236 6.53 -20.91 5.73
C ASN A 236 7.25 -22.15 5.22
N LEU A 237 6.59 -23.30 5.17
CA LEU A 237 7.16 -24.51 4.56
C LEU A 237 7.36 -24.35 3.05
N SER A 238 6.36 -23.81 2.34
CA SER A 238 6.41 -23.60 0.88
C SER A 238 7.47 -22.59 0.46
N PHE A 239 7.69 -21.54 1.26
CA PHE A 239 8.62 -20.44 0.99
C PHE A 239 9.73 -20.34 2.03
N TYR A 240 10.03 -21.44 2.73
CA TYR A 240 10.91 -21.47 3.90
C TYR A 240 12.24 -20.76 3.71
N LYS A 241 12.95 -21.04 2.61
CA LYS A 241 14.27 -20.43 2.36
C LYS A 241 14.20 -18.92 2.26
N ILE A 242 13.17 -18.39 1.58
CA ILE A 242 12.98 -16.94 1.36
C ILE A 242 12.60 -16.26 2.67
N GLN A 243 11.61 -16.78 3.39
CA GLN A 243 11.13 -16.21 4.64
C GLN A 243 12.20 -16.28 5.74
N MET A 244 12.89 -17.40 5.87
CA MET A 244 13.99 -17.54 6.84
C MET A 244 15.18 -16.65 6.51
N GLY A 245 15.48 -16.46 5.21
CA GLY A 245 16.49 -15.50 4.75
C GLY A 245 16.13 -14.07 5.17
N ALA A 246 14.89 -13.63 4.93
CA ALA A 246 14.41 -12.32 5.32
C ALA A 246 14.44 -12.13 6.85
N TYR A 247 13.99 -13.13 7.61
CA TYR A 247 14.05 -13.09 9.07
C TYR A 247 15.47 -12.89 9.58
N ARG A 248 16.45 -13.66 9.08
CA ARG A 248 17.88 -13.50 9.48
C ARG A 248 18.46 -12.15 9.09
N LEU A 249 18.05 -11.61 7.93
CA LEU A 249 18.51 -10.29 7.50
C LEU A 249 17.97 -9.20 8.42
N LEU A 250 16.67 -9.25 8.77
CA LEU A 250 16.06 -8.33 9.72
C LEU A 250 16.68 -8.45 11.12
N GLU A 251 16.94 -9.69 11.58
CA GLU A 251 17.66 -9.94 12.83
C GLU A 251 19.03 -9.28 12.83
N THR A 252 19.76 -9.41 11.75
CA THR A 252 21.09 -8.79 11.58
C THR A 252 20.98 -7.27 11.66
N MET A 253 20.02 -6.68 10.94
CA MET A 253 19.75 -5.25 10.93
C MET A 253 19.47 -4.73 12.35
N ILE A 254 18.54 -5.37 13.06
CA ILE A 254 18.17 -4.96 14.42
C ILE A 254 19.36 -5.11 15.39
N LYS A 255 20.04 -6.26 15.38
CA LYS A 255 21.22 -6.48 16.23
C LYS A 255 22.33 -5.48 15.99
N GLN A 256 22.63 -5.17 14.74
CA GLN A 256 23.66 -4.16 14.41
C GLN A 256 23.25 -2.77 14.90
N ARG A 257 21.96 -2.42 14.77
CA ARG A 257 21.48 -1.12 15.26
C ARG A 257 21.49 -1.03 16.78
N LEU A 258 21.13 -2.10 17.50
CA LEU A 258 21.17 -2.16 18.96
C LEU A 258 22.60 -2.15 19.54
N ALA A 259 23.60 -2.56 18.75
CA ALA A 259 25.00 -2.60 19.18
C ALA A 259 25.70 -1.23 19.17
N ILE A 260 25.09 -0.21 18.57
CA ILE A 260 25.63 1.16 18.51
C ILE A 260 24.80 2.10 19.38
N ASP A 261 25.41 3.21 19.81
CA ASP A 261 24.70 4.23 20.57
C ASP A 261 23.43 4.71 19.85
N LYS A 262 22.38 5.00 20.63
CA LYS A 262 21.08 5.42 20.07
C LYS A 262 21.19 6.70 19.23
N ASP A 263 22.05 7.62 19.63
CA ASP A 263 22.22 8.92 18.99
C ASP A 263 23.29 8.89 17.88
N ALA A 264 23.96 7.74 17.66
CA ALA A 264 24.95 7.58 16.59
C ALA A 264 24.38 7.74 15.18
N LYS A 265 23.07 7.55 15.00
CA LYS A 265 22.35 7.73 13.73
C LYS A 265 21.02 8.41 13.98
N HIS A 266 20.65 9.36 13.13
CA HIS A 266 19.34 9.99 13.13
C HIS A 266 18.35 9.14 12.32
N ASP A 267 17.94 8.02 12.90
CA ASP A 267 16.98 7.09 12.32
C ASP A 267 15.74 6.94 13.22
N LEU A 268 14.72 6.24 12.74
CA LEU A 268 13.49 6.03 13.48
C LEU A 268 13.74 5.35 14.85
N TYR A 269 14.72 4.45 14.91
CA TYR A 269 15.09 3.77 16.15
C TYR A 269 15.58 4.75 17.21
N SER A 270 16.34 5.80 16.88
CA SER A 270 16.84 6.78 17.85
C SER A 270 15.72 7.50 18.62
N TYR A 271 14.55 7.66 17.99
CA TYR A 271 13.38 8.29 18.61
C TYR A 271 12.54 7.34 19.47
N VAL A 272 12.62 6.04 19.24
CA VAL A 272 11.85 5.04 20.01
C VAL A 272 12.70 4.31 21.04
N ALA A 273 14.02 4.48 21.01
CA ALA A 273 14.95 3.74 21.86
C ALA A 273 14.77 4.02 23.37
N ASP A 274 14.39 5.24 23.74
CA ASP A 274 14.15 5.61 25.14
C ASP A 274 12.91 4.94 25.73
N ASP A 275 11.94 4.59 24.88
CA ASP A 275 10.74 3.86 25.28
C ASP A 275 10.93 2.33 25.29
N LEU A 276 12.11 1.83 24.87
CA LEU A 276 12.50 0.41 24.85
C LEU A 276 13.33 -0.01 26.10
N GLY A 277 13.53 0.87 27.09
CA GLY A 277 14.36 0.61 28.27
C GLY A 277 13.76 -0.44 29.22
N PRO A 278 14.59 -1.14 30.01
CA PRO A 278 14.14 -2.04 31.05
C PRO A 278 13.33 -1.27 32.10
N GLY A 279 12.03 -1.46 32.11
CA GLY A 279 11.08 -0.75 32.98
C GLY A 279 10.10 0.19 32.29
N SER A 280 10.18 0.36 30.98
CA SER A 280 9.12 1.04 30.23
C SER A 280 7.99 0.05 29.95
N ASP A 281 6.79 0.33 30.44
CA ASP A 281 5.58 -0.46 30.19
C ASP A 281 5.10 -0.40 28.70
N GLN A 282 5.88 0.20 27.79
CA GLN A 282 5.36 0.61 26.50
C GLN A 282 5.83 -0.20 25.29
N LEU A 283 7.09 -0.68 25.24
CA LEU A 283 7.61 -1.41 24.07
C LEU A 283 8.60 -2.51 24.48
N ASP A 284 8.39 -3.74 24.02
CA ASP A 284 9.34 -4.83 24.18
C ASP A 284 10.12 -5.11 22.87
N GLN A 285 11.09 -6.02 22.89
CA GLN A 285 11.83 -6.39 21.68
C GLN A 285 10.93 -6.94 20.58
N THR A 286 9.80 -7.58 20.93
CA THR A 286 8.82 -8.11 19.98
C THR A 286 8.09 -6.98 19.26
N ASP A 287 7.84 -5.87 19.96
CA ASP A 287 7.25 -4.67 19.38
C ASP A 287 8.21 -4.03 18.37
N LEU A 288 9.51 -3.94 18.68
CA LEU A 288 10.53 -3.40 17.77
C LEU A 288 10.60 -4.20 16.45
N TRP A 289 10.55 -5.53 16.55
CA TRP A 289 10.49 -6.41 15.38
C TRP A 289 9.26 -6.15 14.51
N SER A 290 8.11 -6.01 15.16
CA SER A 290 6.85 -5.77 14.47
C SER A 290 6.81 -4.41 13.79
N GLU A 291 7.38 -3.38 14.43
CA GLU A 291 7.52 -2.06 13.81
C GLU A 291 8.52 -2.09 12.65
N ALA A 292 9.65 -2.79 12.78
CA ALA A 292 10.64 -2.91 11.70
C ALA A 292 10.05 -3.55 10.44
N ILE A 293 9.36 -4.68 10.58
CA ILE A 293 8.69 -5.35 9.46
C ILE A 293 7.66 -4.42 8.81
N PHE A 294 6.86 -3.73 9.64
CA PHE A 294 5.85 -2.80 9.16
C PHE A 294 6.45 -1.62 8.39
N PHE A 295 7.52 -1.00 8.90
CA PHE A 295 8.12 0.16 8.24
C PHE A 295 8.74 -0.20 6.89
N LEU A 296 9.42 -1.35 6.78
CA LEU A 296 9.98 -1.80 5.51
C LEU A 296 8.89 -1.98 4.44
N GLN A 297 7.79 -2.61 4.82
CA GLN A 297 6.65 -2.78 3.92
C GLN A 297 5.97 -1.45 3.59
N ALA A 298 5.69 -0.62 4.60
CA ALA A 298 4.95 0.61 4.43
C ALA A 298 5.71 1.68 3.64
N GLY A 299 7.02 1.81 3.85
CA GLY A 299 7.85 2.81 3.19
C GLY A 299 8.40 2.33 1.84
N GLY A 300 8.87 1.07 1.77
CA GLY A 300 9.48 0.52 0.55
C GLY A 300 8.48 0.32 -0.59
N ASP A 301 7.44 -0.49 -0.35
CA ASP A 301 6.51 -0.90 -1.42
C ASP A 301 5.66 0.25 -1.96
N THR A 302 5.14 1.11 -1.06
CA THR A 302 4.12 2.08 -1.46
C THR A 302 4.69 3.23 -2.31
N THR A 303 5.84 3.76 -1.94
CA THR A 303 6.52 4.81 -2.72
C THR A 303 7.02 4.26 -4.05
N SER A 304 7.53 3.03 -4.06
CA SER A 304 7.98 2.33 -5.26
C SER A 304 6.86 2.16 -6.29
N LEU A 305 5.67 1.76 -5.84
CA LEU A 305 4.53 1.64 -6.76
C LEU A 305 4.08 2.99 -7.30
N CYS A 306 4.05 4.03 -6.45
CA CYS A 306 3.75 5.39 -6.87
C CYS A 306 4.69 5.86 -7.98
N LEU A 307 6.01 5.65 -7.80
CA LEU A 307 7.02 5.99 -8.79
C LEU A 307 6.84 5.20 -10.09
N SER A 308 6.67 3.89 -9.99
CA SER A 308 6.49 3.00 -11.14
C SER A 308 5.26 3.38 -11.96
N ALA A 309 4.14 3.65 -11.28
CA ALA A 309 2.91 4.13 -11.93
C ALA A 309 3.12 5.49 -12.60
N THR A 310 3.83 6.42 -11.94
CA THR A 310 4.10 7.75 -12.51
C THR A 310 4.97 7.65 -13.77
N PHE A 311 6.02 6.84 -13.73
CA PHE A 311 6.84 6.55 -14.92
C PHE A 311 6.02 5.89 -16.04
N PHE A 312 5.13 4.96 -15.70
CA PHE A 312 4.21 4.33 -16.66
C PHE A 312 3.33 5.38 -17.35
N TYR A 313 2.64 6.22 -16.57
CA TYR A 313 1.72 7.21 -17.13
C TYR A 313 2.45 8.29 -17.93
N LEU A 314 3.58 8.78 -17.46
CA LEU A 314 4.36 9.79 -18.17
C LEU A 314 4.91 9.26 -19.50
N SER A 315 5.40 8.02 -19.56
CA SER A 315 5.91 7.42 -20.81
C SER A 315 4.84 7.23 -21.89
N ARG A 316 3.56 7.25 -21.52
CA ARG A 316 2.41 7.05 -22.41
C ARG A 316 1.57 8.30 -22.65
N ASN A 317 1.82 9.37 -21.91
CA ASN A 317 1.11 10.64 -22.02
C ASN A 317 2.11 11.75 -22.34
N ARG A 318 2.54 11.81 -23.61
CA ARG A 318 3.63 12.69 -24.09
C ARG A 318 3.43 14.15 -23.70
N ARG A 319 2.19 14.65 -23.80
CA ARG A 319 1.86 16.02 -23.40
C ARG A 319 2.14 16.28 -21.91
N CYS A 320 1.76 15.32 -21.03
CA CYS A 320 2.02 15.44 -19.59
C CYS A 320 3.52 15.37 -19.29
N TYR A 321 4.23 14.48 -19.98
CA TYR A 321 5.67 14.35 -19.88
C TYR A 321 6.40 15.65 -20.24
N GLU A 322 6.10 16.22 -21.40
CA GLU A 322 6.75 17.45 -21.90
C GLU A 322 6.49 18.63 -20.97
N ARG A 323 5.26 18.83 -20.53
CA ARG A 323 4.90 19.88 -19.59
C ARG A 323 5.64 19.73 -18.26
N LEU A 324 5.72 18.52 -17.72
CA LEU A 324 6.44 18.26 -16.48
C LEU A 324 7.94 18.46 -16.65
N ALA A 325 8.52 17.97 -17.74
CA ALA A 325 9.93 18.17 -18.05
C ALA A 325 10.29 19.65 -18.18
N GLU A 326 9.43 20.45 -18.83
CA GLU A 326 9.58 21.91 -18.93
C GLU A 326 9.52 22.58 -17.56
N GLU A 327 8.55 22.23 -16.70
CA GLU A 327 8.45 22.76 -15.33
C GLU A 327 9.75 22.52 -14.56
N ILE A 328 10.25 21.30 -14.54
CA ILE A 328 11.46 20.95 -13.78
C ILE A 328 12.70 21.65 -14.37
N ARG A 329 12.86 21.63 -15.68
CA ARG A 329 14.04 22.16 -16.37
C ARG A 329 14.11 23.68 -16.34
N SER A 330 12.97 24.36 -16.17
CA SER A 330 12.91 25.81 -15.96
C SER A 330 13.07 26.23 -14.51
N ALA A 331 12.67 25.37 -13.55
CA ALA A 331 12.72 25.67 -12.13
C ALA A 331 14.13 25.56 -11.51
N PHE A 332 15.02 24.74 -12.09
CA PHE A 332 16.36 24.47 -11.56
C PHE A 332 17.44 24.75 -12.59
N SER A 333 18.61 25.19 -12.12
CA SER A 333 19.79 25.47 -12.98
C SER A 333 20.74 24.26 -13.04
N SER A 334 20.69 23.37 -12.05
CA SER A 334 21.48 22.14 -12.01
C SER A 334 20.76 21.01 -11.28
N GLY A 335 21.14 19.75 -11.56
CA GLY A 335 20.59 18.60 -10.86
C GLY A 335 20.97 18.53 -9.38
N SER A 336 22.08 19.17 -8.98
CA SER A 336 22.52 19.28 -7.59
C SER A 336 21.67 20.24 -6.76
N GLU A 337 21.00 21.22 -7.40
CA GLU A 337 20.07 22.14 -6.76
C GLU A 337 18.70 21.50 -6.46
N ILE A 338 18.38 20.38 -7.08
CA ILE A 338 17.12 19.68 -6.84
C ILE A 338 17.15 19.03 -5.46
N ARG A 339 16.54 19.76 -4.50
CA ARG A 339 16.44 19.40 -3.09
C ARG A 339 15.05 19.74 -2.56
N GLY A 340 14.69 19.20 -1.38
CA GLY A 340 13.50 19.61 -0.66
C GLY A 340 13.54 21.12 -0.34
N GLY A 341 12.42 21.78 -0.51
CA GLY A 341 12.32 23.20 -0.22
C GLY A 341 11.34 23.94 -1.12
N PRO A 342 11.33 25.29 -1.03
CA PRO A 342 10.31 26.10 -1.69
C PRO A 342 10.26 25.95 -3.21
N THR A 343 11.41 25.78 -3.88
CA THR A 343 11.47 25.63 -5.34
C THR A 343 10.79 24.35 -5.78
N LEU A 344 11.14 23.21 -5.16
CA LEU A 344 10.51 21.92 -5.48
C LEU A 344 9.01 21.91 -5.09
N ALA A 345 8.65 22.56 -3.99
CA ALA A 345 7.27 22.68 -3.55
C ALA A 345 6.39 23.52 -4.51
N LYS A 346 6.98 24.43 -5.27
CA LYS A 346 6.31 25.23 -6.31
C LYS A 346 6.15 24.50 -7.64
N CYS A 347 6.76 23.33 -7.82
CA CYS A 347 6.54 22.50 -9.00
C CYS A 347 5.15 21.82 -8.88
N HIS A 348 4.09 22.58 -9.13
CA HIS A 348 2.71 22.14 -8.92
C HIS A 348 2.31 21.06 -9.92
N TYR A 349 2.83 21.09 -11.13
CA TYR A 349 2.53 20.06 -12.12
C TYR A 349 3.20 18.71 -11.77
N LEU A 350 4.41 18.74 -11.19
CA LEU A 350 5.05 17.57 -10.62
C LEU A 350 4.15 16.92 -9.55
N ARG A 351 3.63 17.74 -8.64
CA ARG A 351 2.72 17.26 -7.60
C ARG A 351 1.43 16.70 -8.20
N ALA A 352 0.86 17.36 -9.18
CA ALA A 352 -0.34 16.92 -9.88
C ALA A 352 -0.15 15.58 -10.60
N CYS A 353 1.01 15.36 -11.22
CA CYS A 353 1.36 14.06 -11.83
C CYS A 353 1.44 12.94 -10.79
N ILE A 354 2.03 13.21 -9.63
CA ILE A 354 2.11 12.24 -8.51
C ILE A 354 0.71 11.93 -7.96
N ASP A 355 -0.12 12.95 -7.71
CA ASP A 355 -1.46 12.78 -7.16
C ASP A 355 -2.37 12.01 -8.14
N GLU A 356 -2.27 12.27 -9.45
CA GLU A 356 -3.02 11.51 -10.45
C GLU A 356 -2.55 10.05 -10.55
N SER A 357 -1.25 9.80 -10.44
CA SER A 357 -0.72 8.43 -10.40
C SER A 357 -1.20 7.68 -9.16
N LEU A 358 -1.19 8.32 -8.00
CA LEU A 358 -1.72 7.77 -6.75
C LEU A 358 -3.24 7.54 -6.80
N ARG A 359 -3.98 8.35 -7.55
CA ARG A 359 -5.41 8.15 -7.77
C ARG A 359 -5.67 6.94 -8.65
N MET A 360 -5.03 6.87 -9.82
CA MET A 360 -5.26 5.79 -10.78
C MET A 360 -4.70 4.44 -10.31
N SER A 361 -3.55 4.45 -9.66
CA SER A 361 -2.87 3.24 -9.18
C SER A 361 -2.50 3.39 -7.70
N PRO A 362 -3.48 3.39 -6.78
CA PRO A 362 -3.23 3.59 -5.36
C PRO A 362 -2.40 2.43 -4.79
N PRO A 363 -1.32 2.71 -4.03
CA PRO A 363 -0.49 1.66 -3.42
C PRO A 363 -1.22 0.78 -2.40
N ALA A 364 -2.31 1.24 -1.82
CA ALA A 364 -3.22 0.45 -0.99
C ALA A 364 -4.62 0.47 -1.61
N PRO A 365 -4.90 -0.36 -2.65
CA PRO A 365 -6.12 -0.26 -3.44
C PRO A 365 -7.34 -0.83 -2.74
N GLY A 366 -7.13 -1.67 -1.73
CA GLY A 366 -8.17 -2.44 -1.05
C GLY A 366 -9.03 -1.64 -0.08
N THR A 367 -9.87 -2.37 0.64
CA THR A 367 -10.73 -1.82 1.69
C THR A 367 -10.00 -1.79 3.02
N LEU A 368 -9.89 -0.60 3.61
CA LEU A 368 -9.28 -0.45 4.93
C LEU A 368 -10.35 -0.59 6.02
N TRP A 369 -10.48 -1.81 6.53
CA TRP A 369 -11.54 -2.24 7.42
C TRP A 369 -11.57 -1.49 8.76
N ARG A 370 -12.77 -1.12 9.18
CA ARG A 370 -13.11 -0.50 10.45
C ARG A 370 -14.31 -1.21 11.06
N GLU A 371 -14.52 -0.94 12.35
CA GLU A 371 -15.70 -1.39 13.10
C GLU A 371 -16.09 -0.35 14.14
N GLN A 372 -17.30 -0.44 14.65
CA GLN A 372 -17.70 0.37 15.79
C GLN A 372 -16.90 -0.06 17.03
N TYR A 373 -16.41 0.93 17.78
CA TYR A 373 -15.63 0.65 18.98
C TYR A 373 -16.48 -0.16 19.98
N GLN A 374 -15.92 -1.23 20.54
CA GLN A 374 -16.67 -2.16 21.41
C GLN A 374 -17.19 -1.46 22.67
N ASP A 375 -16.41 -0.53 23.22
CA ASP A 375 -16.77 0.25 24.43
C ASP A 375 -17.61 1.48 24.11
N ASP A 376 -18.04 1.68 22.87
CA ASP A 376 -18.99 2.75 22.52
C ASP A 376 -20.34 2.46 23.17
N LYS A 377 -20.67 3.24 24.21
CA LYS A 377 -21.91 3.14 24.98
C LYS A 377 -23.00 4.09 24.46
N THR A 378 -22.76 4.77 23.35
CA THR A 378 -23.70 5.70 22.73
C THR A 378 -25.00 4.95 22.36
N PRO A 379 -26.18 5.38 22.83
CA PRO A 379 -27.44 4.68 22.53
C PRO A 379 -27.84 4.76 21.05
N GLU A 380 -27.53 5.89 20.41
CA GLU A 380 -27.87 6.13 19.01
C GLU A 380 -27.11 5.21 18.07
N PRO A 381 -27.75 4.73 16.98
CA PRO A 381 -27.07 3.92 15.99
C PRO A 381 -25.89 4.66 15.34
N LEU A 382 -24.87 3.93 14.96
CA LEU A 382 -23.80 4.47 14.11
C LEU A 382 -24.36 4.68 12.69
N ILE A 383 -24.30 5.91 12.21
CA ILE A 383 -24.76 6.26 10.85
C ILE A 383 -23.54 6.49 9.95
N ILE A 384 -23.49 5.79 8.82
CA ILE A 384 -22.49 5.98 7.77
C ILE A 384 -23.23 6.19 6.45
N ASP A 385 -23.04 7.34 5.84
CA ASP A 385 -23.64 7.69 4.54
C ASP A 385 -25.16 7.41 4.49
N GLY A 386 -25.88 7.88 5.51
CA GLY A 386 -27.33 7.68 5.66
C GLY A 386 -27.78 6.28 6.12
N HIS A 387 -26.85 5.35 6.31
CA HIS A 387 -27.16 3.97 6.71
C HIS A 387 -26.86 3.72 8.19
N ALA A 388 -27.83 3.18 8.94
CA ALA A 388 -27.61 2.67 10.29
C ALA A 388 -26.83 1.35 10.23
N ILE A 389 -25.67 1.31 10.88
CA ILE A 389 -24.76 0.17 10.88
C ILE A 389 -24.95 -0.67 12.15
N PRO A 390 -25.31 -1.94 12.03
CA PRO A 390 -25.40 -2.86 13.15
C PRO A 390 -24.04 -3.10 13.81
N ARG A 391 -24.00 -3.27 15.13
CA ARG A 391 -22.78 -3.67 15.85
C ARG A 391 -22.25 -5.00 15.34
N GLY A 392 -20.93 -5.19 15.37
CA GLY A 392 -20.26 -6.38 14.83
C GLY A 392 -20.14 -6.40 13.31
N THR A 393 -20.47 -5.29 12.65
CA THR A 393 -20.24 -5.13 11.22
C THR A 393 -18.84 -4.56 10.99
N HIS A 394 -18.08 -5.17 10.09
CA HIS A 394 -16.86 -4.59 9.53
C HIS A 394 -17.23 -3.74 8.31
N PHE A 395 -16.70 -2.55 8.23
CA PHE A 395 -17.01 -1.64 7.14
C PHE A 395 -15.77 -0.85 6.71
N GLY A 396 -15.80 -0.32 5.50
CA GLY A 396 -14.72 0.51 4.98
C GLY A 396 -15.06 1.11 3.63
N VAL A 397 -14.14 1.90 3.10
CA VAL A 397 -14.16 2.41 1.74
C VAL A 397 -13.08 1.70 0.94
N ASN A 398 -13.41 1.19 -0.24
CA ASN A 398 -12.41 0.67 -1.15
C ASN A 398 -11.75 1.83 -1.90
N ILE A 399 -10.44 1.99 -1.72
CA ILE A 399 -9.72 3.16 -2.22
C ILE A 399 -9.71 3.19 -3.74
N TYR A 400 -9.42 2.05 -4.39
CA TYR A 400 -9.43 1.98 -5.85
C TYR A 400 -10.81 2.28 -6.43
N ALA A 401 -11.88 1.73 -5.85
CA ALA A 401 -13.24 1.99 -6.32
C ALA A 401 -13.63 3.47 -6.16
N LEU A 402 -13.26 4.10 -5.02
CA LEU A 402 -13.53 5.52 -4.77
C LEU A 402 -12.77 6.41 -5.76
N HIS A 403 -11.51 6.09 -6.04
CA HIS A 403 -10.67 6.83 -6.99
C HIS A 403 -11.12 6.67 -8.44
N HIS A 404 -11.91 5.64 -8.75
CA HIS A 404 -12.48 5.39 -10.07
C HIS A 404 -14.00 5.60 -10.11
N ASN A 405 -14.54 6.33 -9.13
CA ASN A 405 -15.92 6.76 -9.15
C ASN A 405 -16.07 8.00 -10.05
N GLU A 406 -16.85 7.85 -11.13
CA GLU A 406 -17.06 8.91 -12.14
C GLU A 406 -17.76 10.16 -11.59
N GLU A 407 -18.50 10.04 -10.48
CA GLU A 407 -19.11 11.17 -9.79
C GLU A 407 -18.07 12.15 -9.25
N TYR A 408 -16.95 11.62 -8.72
CA TYR A 408 -15.86 12.41 -8.15
C TYR A 408 -14.75 12.71 -9.17
N PHE A 409 -14.47 11.76 -10.05
CA PHE A 409 -13.39 11.83 -11.03
C PHE A 409 -13.90 11.51 -12.44
N PRO A 410 -14.50 12.47 -13.14
CA PRO A 410 -14.96 12.27 -14.52
C PRO A 410 -13.83 11.77 -15.42
N ASP A 411 -14.12 10.83 -16.33
CA ASP A 411 -13.14 10.09 -17.12
C ASP A 411 -12.07 9.44 -16.23
N SER A 412 -12.51 8.68 -15.24
CA SER A 412 -11.70 8.18 -14.13
C SER A 412 -10.50 7.31 -14.55
N PHE A 413 -10.54 6.72 -15.75
CA PHE A 413 -9.45 5.92 -16.33
C PHE A 413 -8.54 6.69 -17.27
N SER A 414 -8.70 8.01 -17.38
CA SER A 414 -7.81 8.88 -18.14
C SER A 414 -6.82 9.58 -17.22
N TYR A 415 -5.53 9.52 -17.55
CA TYR A 415 -4.48 10.22 -16.80
C TYR A 415 -4.53 11.72 -17.10
N LYS A 416 -5.03 12.51 -16.15
CA LYS A 416 -5.27 13.95 -16.27
C LYS A 416 -4.74 14.70 -15.04
N PRO A 417 -3.44 15.02 -14.97
CA PRO A 417 -2.87 15.81 -13.87
C PRO A 417 -3.54 17.18 -13.69
N GLU A 418 -4.12 17.73 -14.76
CA GLU A 418 -4.82 19.02 -14.76
C GLU A 418 -6.00 19.08 -13.78
N ARG A 419 -6.57 17.94 -13.38
CA ARG A 419 -7.65 17.91 -12.38
C ARG A 419 -7.23 18.38 -10.97
N TRP A 420 -5.93 18.38 -10.72
CA TRP A 420 -5.33 18.80 -9.46
C TRP A 420 -4.90 20.26 -9.41
N ILE A 421 -5.11 20.99 -10.49
CA ILE A 421 -4.64 22.38 -10.66
C ILE A 421 -5.80 23.25 -11.10
N ASN A 422 -5.98 24.42 -10.43
CA ASN A 422 -6.97 25.42 -10.83
C ASN A 422 -6.49 26.28 -12.02
N ALA A 423 -7.33 27.22 -12.45
CA ALA A 423 -7.01 28.11 -13.55
C ALA A 423 -5.80 29.04 -13.30
N THR A 424 -5.43 29.27 -12.03
CA THR A 424 -4.26 30.07 -11.62
C THR A 424 -2.99 29.23 -11.47
N GLY A 425 -3.07 27.91 -11.67
CA GLY A 425 -1.93 26.99 -11.54
C GLY A 425 -1.69 26.46 -10.13
N ASP A 426 -2.57 26.76 -9.16
CA ASP A 426 -2.45 26.30 -7.79
C ASP A 426 -3.07 24.91 -7.60
N LEU A 427 -2.55 24.14 -6.64
CA LEU A 427 -3.06 22.82 -6.29
C LEU A 427 -4.44 22.89 -5.64
N VAL A 428 -5.35 22.04 -6.08
CA VAL A 428 -6.71 21.90 -5.53
C VAL A 428 -6.86 20.57 -4.83
N PRO A 429 -7.23 20.55 -3.54
CA PRO A 429 -7.53 19.31 -2.83
C PRO A 429 -8.83 18.68 -3.36
N HIS A 430 -8.88 17.35 -3.41
CA HIS A 430 -10.06 16.61 -3.85
C HIS A 430 -10.64 15.77 -2.71
N GLU A 431 -11.94 15.93 -2.43
CA GLU A 431 -12.59 15.32 -1.25
C GLU A 431 -12.62 13.79 -1.26
N ALA A 432 -12.62 13.17 -2.44
CA ALA A 432 -12.59 11.72 -2.62
C ALA A 432 -11.17 11.16 -2.77
N PHE A 433 -10.12 11.99 -2.68
CA PHE A 433 -8.75 11.52 -2.74
C PHE A 433 -8.31 10.94 -1.40
N ALA A 434 -8.09 9.64 -1.38
CA ALA A 434 -7.84 8.87 -0.17
C ALA A 434 -6.54 8.05 -0.21
N ALA A 435 -5.58 8.37 -1.10
CA ALA A 435 -4.32 7.63 -1.21
C ALA A 435 -3.54 7.56 0.11
N PHE A 436 -3.65 8.59 0.96
CA PHE A 436 -3.03 8.65 2.29
C PHE A 436 -4.04 8.53 3.44
N LEU A 437 -5.31 8.22 3.13
CA LEU A 437 -6.41 8.25 4.08
C LEU A 437 -6.63 9.62 4.74
N VAL A 438 -7.68 9.69 5.57
CA VAL A 438 -8.04 10.87 6.38
C VAL A 438 -8.19 10.44 7.85
N GLY A 439 -8.21 11.43 8.75
CA GLY A 439 -8.39 11.20 10.18
C GLY A 439 -7.14 10.75 10.92
N SER A 440 -7.31 10.35 12.18
CA SER A 440 -6.21 10.03 13.11
C SER A 440 -5.35 8.82 12.70
N ARG A 441 -5.86 7.99 11.80
CA ARG A 441 -5.18 6.81 11.25
C ARG A 441 -4.69 7.02 9.80
N GLY A 442 -4.66 8.27 9.33
CA GLY A 442 -4.08 8.63 8.05
C GLY A 442 -2.56 8.33 7.99
N CYS A 443 -2.00 8.27 6.79
CA CYS A 443 -0.60 7.91 6.58
C CYS A 443 0.36 8.82 7.35
N ALA A 444 1.27 8.23 8.12
CA ALA A 444 2.32 8.95 8.81
C ALA A 444 3.39 9.47 7.85
N GLY A 445 3.76 8.64 6.87
CA GLY A 445 4.82 8.92 5.91
C GLY A 445 4.41 9.80 4.73
N LYS A 446 3.24 10.45 4.75
CA LYS A 446 2.74 11.26 3.62
C LYS A 446 3.76 12.29 3.12
N ALA A 447 4.35 13.06 4.03
CA ALA A 447 5.33 14.09 3.66
C ALA A 447 6.60 13.48 3.06
N MET A 448 7.09 12.39 3.65
CA MET A 448 8.25 11.65 3.16
C MET A 448 7.99 11.08 1.76
N ALA A 449 6.85 10.42 1.55
CA ALA A 449 6.52 9.82 0.27
C ALA A 449 6.47 10.86 -0.87
N TYR A 450 5.91 12.04 -0.58
CA TYR A 450 5.92 13.14 -1.56
C TYR A 450 7.31 13.70 -1.81
N LEU A 451 8.13 13.86 -0.76
CA LEU A 451 9.51 14.34 -0.91
C LEU A 451 10.32 13.36 -1.77
N GLU A 452 10.30 12.08 -1.43
CA GLU A 452 11.01 11.03 -2.15
C GLU A 452 10.56 10.96 -3.61
N ALA A 453 9.25 10.86 -3.86
CA ALA A 453 8.72 10.80 -5.21
C ALA A 453 9.06 12.05 -6.03
N SER A 454 8.96 13.24 -5.42
CA SER A 454 9.31 14.49 -6.10
C SER A 454 10.79 14.58 -6.45
N LEU A 455 11.68 14.20 -5.53
CA LEU A 455 13.12 14.19 -5.76
C LEU A 455 13.52 13.20 -6.86
N VAL A 456 12.99 11.97 -6.81
CA VAL A 456 13.28 10.94 -7.83
C VAL A 456 12.85 11.40 -9.22
N LEU A 457 11.60 11.86 -9.35
CA LEU A 457 11.05 12.28 -10.64
C LEU A 457 11.75 13.54 -11.18
N ALA A 458 11.92 14.56 -10.33
CA ALA A 458 12.57 15.81 -10.75
C ALA A 458 14.01 15.58 -11.20
N LYS A 459 14.81 14.83 -10.41
CA LYS A 459 16.18 14.51 -10.79
C LYS A 459 16.24 13.62 -12.03
N THR A 460 15.36 12.64 -12.18
CA THR A 460 15.31 11.80 -13.38
C THR A 460 15.04 12.65 -14.62
N LEU A 461 14.03 13.52 -14.60
CA LEU A 461 13.68 14.41 -15.72
C LEU A 461 14.75 15.49 -15.99
N TRP A 462 15.53 15.83 -14.99
CA TRP A 462 16.66 16.73 -15.17
C TRP A 462 17.81 16.08 -15.96
N TYR A 463 18.17 14.85 -15.58
CA TYR A 463 19.34 14.19 -16.17
C TYR A 463 19.01 13.40 -17.43
N PHE A 464 17.78 12.94 -17.60
CA PHE A 464 17.39 12.04 -18.68
C PHE A 464 16.09 12.48 -19.37
N ASP A 465 16.01 12.10 -20.64
CA ASP A 465 14.74 11.81 -21.30
C ASP A 465 14.49 10.30 -21.23
N PHE A 466 13.22 9.89 -21.29
CA PHE A 466 12.86 8.50 -21.29
C PHE A 466 11.61 8.21 -22.13
N GLU A 467 11.54 7.00 -22.63
CA GLU A 467 10.42 6.49 -23.41
C GLU A 467 10.14 5.02 -23.09
N ALA A 468 8.97 4.53 -23.49
CA ALA A 468 8.65 3.11 -23.35
C ALA A 468 9.60 2.26 -24.22
N ALA A 469 10.03 1.12 -23.69
CA ALA A 469 10.85 0.18 -24.43
C ALA A 469 10.15 -0.28 -25.72
N PRO A 470 10.89 -0.58 -26.81
CA PRO A 470 10.29 -1.03 -28.04
C PRO A 470 9.67 -2.42 -27.92
N GLY A 471 8.65 -2.68 -28.76
CA GLY A 471 8.00 -3.98 -28.90
C GLY A 471 7.26 -4.45 -27.63
N LYS A 472 7.14 -5.75 -27.46
CA LYS A 472 6.37 -6.38 -26.37
C LYS A 472 6.85 -5.99 -24.96
N LEU A 473 8.12 -5.65 -24.82
CA LEU A 473 8.66 -5.25 -23.54
C LEU A 473 8.04 -3.93 -23.05
N GLY A 474 7.79 -3.00 -23.97
CA GLY A 474 7.09 -1.74 -23.67
C GLY A 474 5.61 -1.91 -23.32
N GLU A 475 5.00 -3.06 -23.62
CA GLU A 475 3.60 -3.34 -23.26
C GLU A 475 3.45 -3.83 -21.81
N ILE A 476 4.55 -4.23 -21.15
CA ILE A 476 4.51 -4.73 -19.77
C ILE A 476 4.01 -3.62 -18.84
N GLY A 477 3.06 -3.98 -17.98
CA GLY A 477 2.35 -3.07 -17.09
C GLY A 477 1.05 -2.51 -17.67
N MET A 478 0.80 -2.68 -18.97
CA MET A 478 -0.47 -2.30 -19.61
C MET A 478 -1.56 -3.33 -19.36
N GLY A 479 -2.81 -2.90 -19.53
CA GLY A 479 -3.94 -3.82 -19.66
C GLY A 479 -3.94 -4.54 -21.01
N ASN A 480 -4.69 -5.64 -21.08
CA ASN A 480 -4.85 -6.43 -22.29
C ASN A 480 -6.32 -6.41 -22.72
N LYS A 481 -6.63 -5.83 -23.88
CA LYS A 481 -8.01 -5.76 -24.43
C LYS A 481 -8.76 -7.10 -24.45
N ALA A 482 -8.05 -8.21 -24.48
CA ALA A 482 -8.66 -9.54 -24.45
C ALA A 482 -9.06 -10.00 -23.03
N ASP A 483 -8.61 -9.29 -21.97
CA ASP A 483 -8.94 -9.65 -20.59
C ASP A 483 -10.40 -9.28 -20.28
N LYS A 484 -11.14 -10.22 -19.67
CA LYS A 484 -12.55 -10.07 -19.30
C LYS A 484 -12.75 -9.82 -17.80
N ASN A 485 -11.67 -9.72 -17.03
CA ASN A 485 -11.68 -9.62 -15.57
C ASN A 485 -11.42 -8.18 -15.06
N GLY A 486 -11.44 -7.18 -15.94
CA GLY A 486 -11.24 -5.77 -15.60
C GLY A 486 -9.82 -5.28 -15.81
N ARG A 487 -8.95 -6.06 -16.46
CA ARG A 487 -7.58 -5.70 -16.85
C ARG A 487 -7.44 -5.38 -18.35
N ASP A 488 -8.53 -4.92 -18.96
CA ASP A 488 -8.66 -4.67 -20.40
C ASP A 488 -8.16 -3.28 -20.84
N ARG A 489 -7.85 -2.37 -19.89
CA ARG A 489 -7.48 -0.98 -20.19
C ARG A 489 -5.99 -0.84 -20.42
N GLU A 490 -5.58 -0.66 -21.67
CA GLU A 490 -4.16 -0.48 -22.05
C GLU A 490 -3.52 0.78 -21.44
N GLY A 491 -4.30 1.83 -21.20
CA GLY A 491 -3.83 3.08 -20.58
C GLY A 491 -3.70 3.05 -19.07
N GLU A 492 -4.07 1.96 -18.41
CA GLU A 492 -4.02 1.80 -16.97
C GLU A 492 -2.85 0.91 -16.54
N PHE A 493 -2.02 1.41 -15.62
CA PHE A 493 -0.97 0.60 -15.01
C PHE A 493 -1.59 -0.53 -14.18
N GLN A 494 -1.32 -1.77 -14.56
CA GLN A 494 -1.93 -2.96 -13.95
C GLN A 494 -1.29 -3.27 -12.60
N ILE A 495 -2.06 -3.04 -11.55
CA ILE A 495 -1.67 -3.34 -10.17
C ILE A 495 -2.31 -4.64 -9.67
N PHE A 496 -1.63 -5.33 -8.78
CA PHE A 496 -2.07 -6.57 -8.15
C PHE A 496 -2.27 -6.34 -6.65
N ASP A 497 -3.50 -6.47 -6.18
CA ASP A 497 -3.89 -6.23 -4.79
C ASP A 497 -3.40 -7.37 -3.89
N ILE A 498 -2.33 -7.12 -3.18
CA ILE A 498 -1.78 -8.00 -2.14
C ILE A 498 -1.77 -7.32 -0.76
N PHE A 499 -2.68 -6.38 -0.52
CA PHE A 499 -2.77 -5.40 0.56
C PHE A 499 -2.02 -4.10 0.23
N THR A 500 -0.66 -4.09 0.19
CA THR A 500 0.10 -3.14 -0.63
C THR A 500 0.13 -3.68 -2.05
N ALA A 501 -0.20 -2.85 -3.04
CA ALA A 501 -0.24 -3.34 -4.41
C ALA A 501 1.18 -3.53 -4.97
N THR A 502 1.30 -4.48 -5.88
CA THR A 502 2.50 -4.65 -6.72
C THR A 502 2.15 -4.44 -8.19
N GLY A 503 3.15 -4.13 -8.99
CA GLY A 503 3.05 -4.03 -10.45
C GLY A 503 4.27 -4.65 -11.11
N ASP A 504 4.24 -4.79 -12.44
CA ASP A 504 5.40 -5.14 -13.25
C ASP A 504 5.59 -4.09 -14.35
N GLY A 505 6.82 -3.66 -14.60
CA GLY A 505 7.12 -2.56 -15.51
C GLY A 505 6.84 -1.17 -14.89
N PRO A 506 6.75 -0.11 -15.70
CA PRO A 506 7.06 -0.12 -17.13
C PRO A 506 8.52 -0.46 -17.40
N TYR A 507 8.78 -1.00 -18.59
CA TYR A 507 10.14 -1.05 -19.11
C TYR A 507 10.42 0.21 -19.93
N LEU A 508 11.44 0.95 -19.53
CA LEU A 508 11.80 2.25 -20.13
C LEU A 508 13.24 2.24 -20.64
N CYS A 509 13.45 2.95 -21.75
CA CYS A 509 14.76 3.32 -22.25
C CYS A 509 15.07 4.76 -21.81
N PHE A 510 16.28 4.97 -21.30
CA PHE A 510 16.73 6.28 -20.80
C PHE A 510 17.79 6.86 -21.74
N HIS A 511 17.70 8.16 -22.01
CA HIS A 511 18.61 8.91 -22.86
C HIS A 511 19.20 10.08 -22.05
N PRO A 512 20.53 10.13 -21.82
CA PRO A 512 21.16 11.22 -21.09
C PRO A 512 20.95 12.56 -21.82
N ARG A 513 20.65 13.60 -21.05
CA ARG A 513 20.56 14.96 -21.58
C ARG A 513 21.93 15.62 -21.56
N GLY A 514 22.49 15.81 -22.75
CA GLY A 514 23.82 16.45 -22.89
C GLY A 514 24.85 15.81 -21.97
N GLU A 515 25.61 16.64 -21.27
CA GLU A 515 26.66 16.19 -20.35
C GLU A 515 26.31 16.36 -18.86
N HIS A 516 25.03 16.63 -18.53
CA HIS A 516 24.60 16.87 -17.15
C HIS A 516 24.88 15.67 -16.21
N TRP A 517 24.90 14.46 -16.74
CA TRP A 517 25.26 13.24 -15.99
C TRP A 517 26.64 13.28 -15.32
N ARG A 518 27.57 14.19 -15.77
CA ARG A 518 28.89 14.32 -15.16
C ARG A 518 28.81 14.72 -13.69
N ASP A 519 27.78 15.46 -13.30
CA ASP A 519 27.55 15.85 -11.91
C ASP A 519 27.28 14.63 -10.99
N LEU A 520 26.70 13.55 -11.54
CA LEU A 520 26.42 12.32 -10.80
C LEU A 520 27.69 11.57 -10.39
N ASN A 521 28.78 11.73 -11.17
CA ASN A 521 30.06 11.10 -10.90
C ASN A 521 30.97 11.96 -10.04
N ALA A 522 30.81 13.29 -10.05
CA ALA A 522 31.58 14.20 -9.23
C ALA A 522 31.17 14.19 -7.74
N ALA A 523 29.97 13.70 -7.44
CA ALA A 523 29.40 13.60 -6.09
C ALA A 523 29.60 12.23 -5.42
N ALA A 524 30.53 11.38 -5.93
CA ALA A 524 30.81 10.03 -5.42
C ALA A 524 31.97 10.01 -4.42
#